data_8ab43820c965749d4436724cd348c174
#
_entry.id   8ab43820c965749d4436724cd348c174
#
_cell.length_a   1.000
_cell.length_b   1.000
_cell.length_c   1.000
_cell.angle_alpha   90.00
_cell.angle_beta   90.00
_cell.angle_gamma   90.00
#
_symmetry.space_group_name_H-M   'P 1'
#
loop_
_entity.id
_entity.type
_entity.pdbx_description
1 polymer ?
#
loop_
_entity_poly.entity_id
_entity_poly.type
_entity_poly.pdbx_seq_one_letter_code
_entity_poly.pdbx_strand_id
1 'polypeptide(L)'
;MKKMNGTSMDLLQNNIDIIENLFPEVMTEEEFNGKVERKIDFDKLRLLLGDDVSDREERYELRWNGKNDAIRFAQTPSNGTLRPDKESSKNWDETENLYIEGDNLEVLKLLQKSYFGKIKMIYIDPPYNTGGDFVYKDNFKESKKNYLEKTGQNITVNTEGDGRYHTNWLNMMYPRLKVAKNLLTDDGTIFISIDDKEVSNLKKICDEIFGDDNFINCVAVKMSEASGNKMAHVEKRLPKLKEYLLIYKKRNNKFNKIKIKKNEWDDEYNIYLENFTEMDKKYIDEFAKNEIKSKEGIEKIDDVLSRVEAKSVSSKLKELGISKENELDWKIENSYRICRTAASTSVKKLADEKRKKKQK
;
A
#
# COMPACT_ATOMS: atom_id res chain seq x y z
N MET A 1 -14.80 17.22 -35.48
CA MET A 1 -14.47 16.17 -34.49
C MET A 1 -13.02 15.74 -34.69
N LYS A 2 -12.13 15.97 -33.70
CA LYS A 2 -10.78 15.40 -33.74
C LYS A 2 -10.94 13.87 -33.69
N LYS A 3 -10.41 13.14 -34.69
CA LYS A 3 -10.35 11.68 -34.66
C LYS A 3 -9.61 11.27 -33.38
N MET A 4 -10.24 10.46 -32.55
CA MET A 4 -9.57 9.87 -31.41
C MET A 4 -8.43 8.98 -31.91
N ASN A 5 -7.24 9.21 -31.37
CA ASN A 5 -6.10 8.34 -31.64
C ASN A 5 -6.41 6.93 -31.08
N GLY A 6 -6.30 5.89 -31.90
CA GLY A 6 -6.64 4.50 -31.54
C GLY A 6 -5.67 3.83 -30.54
N THR A 7 -4.63 4.55 -30.10
CA THR A 7 -3.62 4.04 -29.15
C THR A 7 -4.00 4.36 -27.71
N SER A 8 -3.48 3.62 -26.75
CA SER A 8 -3.58 3.95 -25.30
C SER A 8 -2.83 5.27 -25.01
N MET A 9 -2.90 5.74 -23.76
CA MET A 9 -2.19 6.95 -23.31
C MET A 9 -0.67 6.75 -23.50
N ASP A 10 -0.01 7.73 -24.13
CA ASP A 10 1.45 7.76 -24.24
C ASP A 10 2.04 8.41 -22.98
N LEU A 11 2.54 7.57 -22.08
CA LEU A 11 3.13 8.04 -20.83
C LEU A 11 4.45 8.76 -21.01
N LEU A 12 5.22 8.43 -22.07
CA LEU A 12 6.47 9.11 -22.36
C LEU A 12 6.20 10.56 -22.77
N GLN A 13 5.27 10.75 -23.71
CA GLN A 13 4.87 12.08 -24.14
C GLN A 13 4.27 12.88 -22.99
N ASN A 14 3.41 12.26 -22.18
CA ASN A 14 2.83 12.91 -21.00
C ASN A 14 3.90 13.38 -19.99
N ASN A 15 4.96 12.60 -19.78
CA ASN A 15 6.07 13.01 -18.89
C ASN A 15 6.85 14.20 -19.48
N ILE A 16 7.07 14.21 -20.80
CA ILE A 16 7.70 15.35 -21.50
C ILE A 16 6.83 16.61 -21.35
N ASP A 17 5.54 16.50 -21.60
CA ASP A 17 4.58 17.60 -21.49
C ASP A 17 4.55 18.18 -20.05
N ILE A 18 4.66 17.34 -19.03
CA ILE A 18 4.73 17.78 -17.63
C ILE A 18 6.01 18.58 -17.37
N ILE A 19 7.17 18.10 -17.84
CA ILE A 19 8.44 18.81 -17.72
C ILE A 19 8.41 20.11 -18.49
N GLU A 20 7.91 20.12 -19.71
CA GLU A 20 7.73 21.34 -20.53
C GLU A 20 6.82 22.36 -19.83
N ASN A 21 5.74 21.93 -19.20
CA ASN A 21 4.84 22.83 -18.46
C ASN A 21 5.47 23.42 -17.20
N LEU A 22 6.33 22.66 -16.50
CA LEU A 22 7.01 23.13 -15.30
C LEU A 22 8.25 23.98 -15.61
N PHE A 23 8.98 23.65 -16.67
CA PHE A 23 10.25 24.25 -17.05
C PHE A 23 10.30 24.41 -18.58
N PRO A 24 9.51 25.34 -19.19
CA PRO A 24 9.48 25.49 -20.65
C PRO A 24 10.83 25.83 -21.27
N GLU A 25 11.72 26.49 -20.52
CA GLU A 25 13.07 26.86 -20.94
C GLU A 25 14.03 25.70 -21.14
N VAL A 26 13.71 24.49 -20.65
CA VAL A 26 14.55 23.31 -20.86
C VAL A 26 14.27 22.63 -22.22
N MET A 27 13.27 23.09 -22.94
CA MET A 27 13.00 22.54 -24.27
C MET A 27 14.00 23.09 -25.29
N THR A 28 14.57 22.19 -26.07
CA THR A 28 15.48 22.50 -27.18
C THR A 28 15.02 21.78 -28.43
N GLU A 29 15.50 22.22 -29.58
CA GLU A 29 15.23 21.61 -30.89
C GLU A 29 16.51 20.98 -31.42
N GLU A 30 16.42 19.71 -31.78
CA GLU A 30 17.52 18.97 -32.41
C GLU A 30 17.07 18.45 -33.77
N GLU A 31 17.94 18.58 -34.77
CA GLU A 31 17.71 17.99 -36.10
C GLU A 31 18.18 16.55 -36.10
N PHE A 32 17.26 15.62 -36.33
CA PHE A 32 17.56 14.21 -36.51
C PHE A 32 16.92 13.68 -37.80
N ASN A 33 17.73 13.12 -38.68
CA ASN A 33 17.29 12.60 -39.99
C ASN A 33 16.47 13.61 -40.83
N GLY A 34 16.84 14.89 -40.83
CA GLY A 34 16.16 15.96 -41.59
C GLY A 34 14.81 16.37 -41.01
N LYS A 35 14.49 15.97 -39.75
CA LYS A 35 13.35 16.41 -39.01
C LYS A 35 13.80 17.12 -37.72
N VAL A 36 13.19 18.23 -37.44
CA VAL A 36 13.39 18.94 -36.18
C VAL A 36 12.52 18.27 -35.11
N GLU A 37 13.16 17.75 -34.08
CA GLU A 37 12.51 17.14 -32.92
C GLU A 37 12.76 17.98 -31.66
N ARG A 38 11.72 18.15 -30.85
CA ARG A 38 11.83 18.80 -29.53
C ARG A 38 12.41 17.80 -28.52
N LYS A 39 13.42 18.25 -27.79
CA LYS A 39 14.15 17.44 -26.79
C LYS A 39 14.23 18.22 -25.46
N ILE A 40 14.48 17.51 -24.39
CA ILE A 40 14.74 18.10 -23.07
C ILE A 40 16.26 18.27 -22.92
N ASP A 41 16.70 19.48 -22.69
CA ASP A 41 18.08 19.82 -22.31
C ASP A 41 18.27 19.53 -20.81
N PHE A 42 18.90 18.40 -20.52
CA PHE A 42 19.15 17.97 -19.14
C PHE A 42 20.16 18.85 -18.41
N ASP A 43 21.09 19.52 -19.11
CA ASP A 43 22.04 20.42 -18.50
C ASP A 43 21.36 21.71 -18.02
N LYS A 44 20.42 22.23 -18.83
CA LYS A 44 19.57 23.34 -18.38
C LYS A 44 18.64 22.94 -17.22
N LEU A 45 18.02 21.75 -17.30
CA LEU A 45 17.18 21.27 -16.20
C LEU A 45 17.99 21.14 -14.90
N ARG A 46 19.21 20.61 -14.99
CA ARG A 46 20.16 20.52 -13.87
C ARG A 46 20.48 21.89 -13.30
N LEU A 47 20.75 22.89 -14.13
CA LEU A 47 21.03 24.25 -13.71
C LEU A 47 19.85 24.87 -12.95
N LEU A 48 18.61 24.60 -13.37
CA LEU A 48 17.41 25.11 -12.73
C LEU A 48 17.12 24.43 -11.37
N LEU A 49 17.51 23.16 -11.22
CA LEU A 49 17.35 22.40 -9.97
C LEU A 49 18.51 22.64 -8.98
N GLY A 50 19.61 23.27 -9.41
CA GLY A 50 20.74 23.63 -8.56
C GLY A 50 21.42 22.42 -7.92
N ASP A 51 21.78 22.56 -6.65
CA ASP A 51 22.53 21.55 -5.89
C ASP A 51 21.71 20.32 -5.49
N ASP A 52 20.38 20.33 -5.74
CA ASP A 52 19.49 19.20 -5.45
C ASP A 52 19.61 18.06 -6.47
N VAL A 53 20.51 18.19 -7.46
CA VAL A 53 20.81 17.15 -8.44
C VAL A 53 21.99 16.30 -8.00
N SER A 54 21.78 15.00 -7.84
CA SER A 54 22.85 14.06 -7.45
C SER A 54 23.71 13.66 -8.64
N ASP A 55 25.03 13.89 -8.54
CA ASP A 55 26.07 13.45 -9.49
C ASP A 55 26.75 12.14 -9.07
N ARG A 56 26.33 11.53 -7.96
CA ARG A 56 26.98 10.31 -7.46
C ARG A 56 26.66 9.12 -8.35
N GLU A 57 27.70 8.38 -8.74
CA GLU A 57 27.57 7.13 -9.48
C GLU A 57 27.00 6.00 -8.62
N GLU A 58 27.40 5.95 -7.34
CA GLU A 58 26.91 4.97 -6.38
C GLU A 58 25.58 5.42 -5.76
N ARG A 59 24.52 4.63 -5.98
CA ARG A 59 23.16 4.87 -5.48
C ARG A 59 22.60 3.59 -4.89
N TYR A 60 21.78 3.71 -3.85
CA TYR A 60 20.97 2.60 -3.38
C TYR A 60 19.87 2.31 -4.40
N GLU A 61 20.06 1.28 -5.19
CA GLU A 61 19.17 0.91 -6.28
C GLU A 61 19.14 -0.61 -6.47
N LEU A 62 17.95 -1.16 -6.67
CA LEU A 62 17.82 -2.55 -7.13
C LEU A 62 18.06 -2.60 -8.65
N ARG A 63 19.12 -3.28 -9.08
CA ARG A 63 19.44 -3.49 -10.51
C ARG A 63 19.31 -4.95 -10.88
N TRP A 64 18.77 -5.20 -12.06
CA TRP A 64 18.71 -6.54 -12.67
C TRP A 64 18.77 -6.41 -14.19
N ASN A 65 19.03 -7.52 -14.88
CA ASN A 65 19.07 -7.54 -16.34
C ASN A 65 17.66 -7.36 -16.93
N GLY A 66 17.48 -6.36 -17.78
CA GLY A 66 16.20 -6.01 -18.42
C GLY A 66 15.38 -4.96 -17.68
N LYS A 67 15.86 -4.37 -16.57
CA LYS A 67 15.16 -3.29 -15.84
C LYS A 67 14.80 -2.12 -16.76
N ASN A 68 15.76 -1.64 -17.55
CA ASN A 68 15.53 -0.51 -18.48
C ASN A 68 14.48 -0.83 -19.54
N ASP A 69 14.44 -2.06 -20.03
CA ASP A 69 13.43 -2.51 -20.99
C ASP A 69 12.06 -2.63 -20.33
N ALA A 70 11.98 -3.10 -19.08
CA ALA A 70 10.75 -3.12 -18.30
C ALA A 70 10.19 -1.71 -18.08
N ILE A 71 11.05 -0.72 -17.81
CA ILE A 71 10.67 0.70 -17.71
C ILE A 71 10.10 1.22 -19.01
N ARG A 72 10.80 1.01 -20.12
CA ARG A 72 10.35 1.43 -21.47
C ARG A 72 9.05 0.76 -21.85
N PHE A 73 8.91 -0.53 -21.55
CA PHE A 73 7.71 -1.30 -21.87
C PHE A 73 6.48 -0.80 -21.11
N ALA A 74 6.62 -0.36 -19.86
CA ALA A 74 5.54 0.29 -19.12
C ALA A 74 5.05 1.58 -19.79
N GLN A 75 5.94 2.30 -20.49
CA GLN A 75 5.64 3.58 -21.14
C GLN A 75 5.11 3.41 -22.58
N THR A 76 5.40 2.27 -23.23
CA THR A 76 4.97 2.01 -24.61
C THR A 76 3.46 1.88 -24.69
N PRO A 77 2.76 2.68 -25.51
CA PRO A 77 1.33 2.59 -25.70
C PRO A 77 0.87 1.24 -26.27
N SER A 78 -0.33 0.80 -25.89
CA SER A 78 -1.00 -0.34 -26.54
C SER A 78 -1.81 0.14 -27.75
N ASN A 79 -1.75 -0.64 -28.82
CA ASN A 79 -2.58 -0.47 -30.02
C ASN A 79 -3.85 -1.34 -29.97
N GLY A 80 -4.07 -2.06 -28.87
CA GLY A 80 -5.23 -2.91 -28.66
C GLY A 80 -6.53 -2.12 -28.46
N THR A 81 -7.65 -2.83 -28.43
CA THR A 81 -8.95 -2.27 -28.08
C THR A 81 -9.73 -3.27 -27.25
N LEU A 82 -10.51 -2.78 -26.28
CA LEU A 82 -11.46 -3.59 -25.55
C LEU A 82 -12.73 -3.77 -26.38
N ARG A 83 -13.20 -5.01 -26.50
CA ARG A 83 -14.42 -5.36 -27.24
C ARG A 83 -15.52 -5.77 -26.25
N PRO A 84 -16.71 -5.14 -26.28
CA PRO A 84 -17.81 -5.55 -25.46
C PRO A 84 -18.30 -6.96 -25.86
N ASP A 85 -18.51 -7.83 -24.88
CA ASP A 85 -19.16 -9.13 -25.05
C ASP A 85 -20.50 -9.12 -24.31
N LYS A 86 -21.54 -8.64 -25.00
CA LYS A 86 -22.86 -8.51 -24.42
C LYS A 86 -23.57 -9.85 -24.23
N GLU A 87 -23.29 -10.81 -25.10
CA GLU A 87 -23.96 -12.12 -25.11
C GLU A 87 -23.57 -12.94 -23.87
N SER A 88 -22.29 -12.88 -23.44
CA SER A 88 -21.80 -13.59 -22.26
C SER A 88 -21.96 -12.78 -20.97
N SER A 89 -22.36 -11.51 -21.05
CA SER A 89 -22.49 -10.63 -19.89
C SER A 89 -23.83 -10.82 -19.18
N LYS A 90 -23.80 -10.78 -17.85
CA LYS A 90 -24.99 -10.81 -17.02
C LYS A 90 -25.40 -9.39 -16.64
N ASN A 91 -26.67 -9.05 -16.81
CA ASN A 91 -27.24 -7.74 -16.47
C ASN A 91 -26.46 -6.58 -17.11
N TRP A 92 -26.15 -6.68 -18.40
CA TRP A 92 -25.29 -5.74 -19.12
C TRP A 92 -25.71 -4.27 -18.95
N ASP A 93 -27.00 -3.98 -19.00
CA ASP A 93 -27.51 -2.60 -18.97
C ASP A 93 -27.60 -2.01 -17.54
N GLU A 94 -27.48 -2.84 -16.50
CA GLU A 94 -27.66 -2.42 -15.10
C GLU A 94 -26.38 -2.54 -14.27
N THR A 95 -25.43 -3.40 -14.68
CA THR A 95 -24.22 -3.66 -13.89
C THR A 95 -23.18 -2.55 -14.06
N GLU A 96 -22.57 -2.15 -12.96
CA GLU A 96 -21.37 -1.28 -12.96
C GLU A 96 -20.08 -2.09 -12.85
N ASN A 97 -20.17 -3.43 -12.74
CA ASN A 97 -19.01 -4.31 -12.65
C ASN A 97 -18.48 -4.67 -14.03
N LEU A 98 -17.16 -4.69 -14.18
CA LEU A 98 -16.48 -5.07 -15.43
C LEU A 98 -15.61 -6.31 -15.18
N TYR A 99 -15.75 -7.32 -16.04
CA TYR A 99 -14.80 -8.40 -16.20
C TYR A 99 -14.06 -8.21 -17.53
N ILE A 100 -12.74 -8.18 -17.50
CA ILE A 100 -11.92 -7.93 -18.69
C ILE A 100 -10.95 -9.09 -18.87
N GLU A 101 -11.05 -9.78 -20.00
CA GLU A 101 -10.19 -10.89 -20.36
C GLU A 101 -9.12 -10.45 -21.35
N GLY A 102 -7.86 -10.85 -21.10
CA GLY A 102 -6.72 -10.53 -21.94
C GLY A 102 -5.39 -10.47 -21.17
N ASP A 103 -4.30 -10.11 -21.87
CA ASP A 103 -3.05 -9.79 -21.21
C ASP A 103 -3.23 -8.59 -20.26
N ASN A 104 -2.97 -8.79 -18.98
CA ASN A 104 -3.28 -7.78 -17.97
C ASN A 104 -2.44 -6.50 -18.11
N LEU A 105 -1.22 -6.54 -18.66
CA LEU A 105 -0.44 -5.32 -18.90
C LEU A 105 -1.05 -4.50 -20.05
N GLU A 106 -1.45 -5.16 -21.13
CA GLU A 106 -2.14 -4.49 -22.24
C GLU A 106 -3.48 -3.90 -21.80
N VAL A 107 -4.26 -4.66 -21.00
CA VAL A 107 -5.51 -4.18 -20.39
C VAL A 107 -5.26 -2.95 -19.50
N LEU A 108 -4.27 -3.00 -18.59
CA LEU A 108 -3.92 -1.87 -17.73
C LEU A 108 -3.57 -0.61 -18.55
N LYS A 109 -2.83 -0.75 -19.65
CA LYS A 109 -2.50 0.36 -20.56
C LYS A 109 -3.75 0.95 -21.22
N LEU A 110 -4.68 0.09 -21.68
CA LEU A 110 -5.94 0.55 -22.29
C LEU A 110 -6.84 1.27 -21.27
N LEU A 111 -6.87 0.81 -20.03
CA LEU A 111 -7.65 1.41 -18.96
C LEU A 111 -7.18 2.84 -18.60
N GLN A 112 -5.93 3.20 -18.86
CA GLN A 112 -5.42 4.52 -18.49
C GLN A 112 -6.22 5.68 -19.12
N LYS A 113 -6.77 5.53 -20.33
CA LYS A 113 -7.59 6.60 -20.95
C LYS A 113 -8.83 6.98 -20.12
N SER A 114 -9.46 5.98 -19.50
CA SER A 114 -10.73 6.17 -18.79
C SER A 114 -10.59 6.21 -17.28
N TYR A 115 -9.55 5.55 -16.74
CA TYR A 115 -9.39 5.31 -15.32
C TYR A 115 -8.11 5.89 -14.71
N PHE A 116 -7.35 6.72 -15.42
CA PHE A 116 -6.17 7.38 -14.87
C PHE A 116 -6.54 8.18 -13.61
N GLY A 117 -5.92 7.85 -12.49
CA GLY A 117 -6.17 8.49 -11.19
C GLY A 117 -7.59 8.29 -10.63
N LYS A 118 -8.31 7.24 -11.01
CA LYS A 118 -9.72 7.02 -10.58
C LYS A 118 -9.94 5.77 -9.73
N ILE A 119 -8.98 4.86 -9.67
CA ILE A 119 -9.11 3.60 -8.95
C ILE A 119 -8.74 3.81 -7.48
N LYS A 120 -9.66 3.51 -6.57
CA LYS A 120 -9.47 3.69 -5.14
C LYS A 120 -8.65 2.57 -4.51
N MET A 121 -8.83 1.34 -4.98
CA MET A 121 -8.18 0.16 -4.45
C MET A 121 -7.80 -0.80 -5.57
N ILE A 122 -6.58 -1.33 -5.50
CA ILE A 122 -6.12 -2.42 -6.36
C ILE A 122 -5.72 -3.58 -5.45
N TYR A 123 -6.21 -4.78 -5.77
CA TYR A 123 -5.74 -6.03 -5.18
C TYR A 123 -5.19 -6.91 -6.28
N ILE A 124 -3.97 -7.42 -6.09
CA ILE A 124 -3.35 -8.37 -7.02
C ILE A 124 -2.82 -9.60 -6.30
N ASP A 125 -2.94 -10.72 -6.97
CA ASP A 125 -2.40 -12.02 -6.58
C ASP A 125 -1.49 -12.51 -7.73
N PRO A 126 -0.22 -12.05 -7.79
CA PRO A 126 0.68 -12.38 -8.88
C PRO A 126 1.21 -13.81 -8.75
N PRO A 127 1.82 -14.38 -9.79
CA PRO A 127 2.58 -15.61 -9.67
C PRO A 127 3.67 -15.47 -8.59
N TYR A 128 3.74 -16.43 -7.66
CA TYR A 128 4.70 -16.40 -6.53
C TYR A 128 6.11 -16.87 -6.92
N ASN A 129 6.32 -17.18 -8.18
CA ASN A 129 7.59 -17.65 -8.71
C ASN A 129 8.05 -18.95 -8.03
N THR A 130 7.18 -19.95 -7.92
CA THR A 130 7.45 -21.21 -7.21
C THR A 130 8.14 -22.27 -8.06
N GLY A 131 8.48 -21.95 -9.32
CA GLY A 131 9.17 -22.83 -10.26
C GLY A 131 8.25 -23.67 -11.15
N GLY A 132 6.94 -23.69 -10.85
CA GLY A 132 5.91 -24.37 -11.65
C GLY A 132 4.79 -23.45 -12.13
N ASP A 133 4.70 -22.26 -11.59
CA ASP A 133 3.52 -21.41 -11.62
C ASP A 133 3.40 -20.48 -12.82
N PHE A 134 4.37 -20.45 -13.73
CA PHE A 134 4.26 -19.66 -14.96
C PHE A 134 3.35 -20.30 -16.02
N VAL A 135 2.56 -21.27 -15.65
CA VAL A 135 1.70 -21.97 -16.58
C VAL A 135 0.28 -21.41 -16.52
N TYR A 136 0.10 -20.20 -17.03
CA TYR A 136 -1.16 -19.97 -17.73
C TYR A 136 -1.07 -20.77 -19.03
N LYS A 137 -1.66 -21.96 -19.03
CA LYS A 137 -1.73 -22.84 -20.23
C LYS A 137 -2.68 -22.30 -21.28
N ASP A 138 -3.12 -21.07 -21.19
CA ASP A 138 -4.07 -20.49 -22.09
C ASP A 138 -3.37 -20.00 -23.36
N ASN A 139 -4.01 -20.25 -24.48
CA ASN A 139 -3.57 -20.03 -25.86
C ASN A 139 -3.03 -18.62 -26.20
N PHE A 140 -2.01 -18.16 -25.50
CA PHE A 140 -1.33 -16.87 -25.72
C PHE A 140 -0.42 -16.84 -26.96
N LYS A 141 -0.73 -17.60 -28.01
CA LYS A 141 0.18 -17.66 -29.18
C LYS A 141 0.35 -16.30 -29.86
N GLU A 142 -0.63 -15.42 -29.90
CA GLU A 142 -0.53 -14.11 -30.53
C GLU A 142 0.05 -13.04 -29.62
N SER A 143 -0.37 -12.95 -28.38
CA SER A 143 0.21 -11.99 -27.41
C SER A 143 1.64 -12.37 -27.02
N LYS A 144 1.92 -13.69 -26.93
CA LYS A 144 3.24 -14.25 -26.70
C LYS A 144 4.22 -13.89 -27.82
N LYS A 145 3.78 -13.94 -29.08
CA LYS A 145 4.60 -13.58 -30.25
C LYS A 145 4.92 -12.07 -30.26
N ASN A 146 3.95 -11.22 -29.99
CA ASN A 146 4.13 -9.78 -29.88
C ASN A 146 5.01 -9.37 -28.69
N TYR A 147 4.90 -10.06 -27.56
CA TYR A 147 5.74 -9.84 -26.38
C TYR A 147 7.18 -10.30 -26.65
N LEU A 148 7.36 -11.46 -27.28
CA LEU A 148 8.67 -12.01 -27.68
C LEU A 148 9.37 -11.14 -28.71
N GLU A 149 8.64 -10.64 -29.71
CA GLU A 149 9.19 -9.74 -30.73
C GLU A 149 9.61 -8.38 -30.15
N LYS A 150 8.88 -7.88 -29.13
CA LYS A 150 9.16 -6.59 -28.49
C LYS A 150 10.19 -6.65 -27.36
N THR A 151 10.27 -7.76 -26.63
CA THR A 151 11.16 -7.88 -25.45
C THR A 151 12.36 -8.80 -25.69
N GLY A 152 12.38 -9.58 -26.79
CA GLY A 152 13.41 -10.58 -27.06
C GLY A 152 13.49 -11.71 -26.02
N GLN A 153 12.48 -11.85 -25.16
CA GLN A 153 12.45 -12.83 -24.07
C GLN A 153 11.60 -14.04 -24.42
N ASN A 154 12.16 -15.24 -24.30
CA ASN A 154 11.39 -16.48 -24.36
C ASN A 154 10.65 -16.69 -23.03
N ILE A 155 9.32 -16.64 -23.06
CA ILE A 155 8.49 -16.98 -21.90
C ILE A 155 8.48 -18.53 -21.79
N THR A 156 9.45 -19.05 -21.11
CA THR A 156 9.50 -20.44 -20.66
C THR A 156 9.16 -20.49 -19.18
N VAL A 157 8.78 -21.68 -18.71
CA VAL A 157 8.60 -21.92 -17.26
C VAL A 157 9.86 -21.42 -16.55
N ASN A 158 9.69 -20.52 -15.59
CA ASN A 158 10.79 -19.97 -14.82
C ASN A 158 11.21 -20.97 -13.75
N THR A 159 12.15 -21.85 -14.08
CA THR A 159 12.61 -22.91 -13.17
C THR A 159 13.65 -22.38 -12.19
N GLU A 160 13.72 -22.95 -10.99
CA GLU A 160 14.69 -22.57 -9.95
C GLU A 160 16.16 -22.75 -10.40
N GLY A 161 16.41 -23.57 -11.43
CA GLY A 161 17.72 -23.75 -12.05
C GLY A 161 18.07 -22.70 -13.10
N ASP A 162 17.15 -21.80 -13.49
CA ASP A 162 17.44 -20.71 -14.41
C ASP A 162 18.18 -19.59 -13.67
N GLY A 163 19.38 -19.24 -14.12
CA GLY A 163 20.14 -18.11 -13.56
C GLY A 163 19.44 -16.75 -13.67
N ARG A 164 18.31 -16.67 -14.39
CA ARG A 164 17.44 -15.50 -14.51
C ARG A 164 16.12 -15.61 -13.77
N TYR A 165 16.01 -16.55 -12.87
CA TYR A 165 14.78 -16.87 -12.13
C TYR A 165 14.05 -15.65 -11.57
N HIS A 166 14.70 -14.86 -10.72
CA HIS A 166 14.13 -13.62 -10.16
C HIS A 166 14.04 -12.50 -11.19
N THR A 167 14.98 -12.42 -12.12
CA THR A 167 15.02 -11.40 -13.19
C THR A 167 13.79 -11.45 -14.08
N ASN A 168 13.40 -12.65 -14.53
CA ASN A 168 12.23 -12.83 -15.38
C ASN A 168 10.95 -12.40 -14.67
N TRP A 169 10.83 -12.73 -13.39
CA TRP A 169 9.70 -12.32 -12.56
C TRP A 169 9.65 -10.79 -12.36
N LEU A 170 10.80 -10.16 -12.07
CA LEU A 170 10.91 -8.71 -11.92
C LEU A 170 10.55 -7.97 -13.21
N ASN A 171 11.01 -8.45 -14.37
CA ASN A 171 10.69 -7.87 -15.67
C ASN A 171 9.18 -7.95 -16.00
N MET A 172 8.49 -8.99 -15.52
CA MET A 172 7.05 -9.14 -15.64
C MET A 172 6.30 -8.19 -14.69
N MET A 173 6.72 -8.11 -13.43
CA MET A 173 5.99 -7.38 -12.38
C MET A 173 6.16 -5.87 -12.47
N TYR A 174 7.38 -5.40 -12.74
CA TYR A 174 7.70 -3.97 -12.72
C TYR A 174 6.79 -3.11 -13.62
N PRO A 175 6.59 -3.43 -14.92
CA PRO A 175 5.74 -2.63 -15.79
C PRO A 175 4.27 -2.63 -15.34
N ARG A 176 3.78 -3.76 -14.80
CA ARG A 176 2.40 -3.88 -14.29
C ARG A 176 2.16 -2.99 -13.09
N LEU A 177 3.07 -3.00 -12.13
CA LEU A 177 2.99 -2.13 -10.94
C LEU A 177 3.13 -0.65 -11.29
N LYS A 178 3.99 -0.31 -12.25
CA LYS A 178 4.18 1.06 -12.72
C LYS A 178 2.91 1.62 -13.35
N VAL A 179 2.24 0.84 -14.20
CA VAL A 179 0.97 1.26 -14.83
C VAL A 179 -0.18 1.26 -13.80
N ALA A 180 -0.24 0.26 -12.91
CA ALA A 180 -1.23 0.20 -11.84
C ALA A 180 -1.19 1.43 -10.93
N LYS A 181 0.00 1.93 -10.57
CA LYS A 181 0.14 3.18 -9.80
C LYS A 181 -0.56 4.36 -10.45
N ASN A 182 -0.48 4.47 -11.79
CA ASN A 182 -1.11 5.57 -12.52
C ASN A 182 -2.65 5.52 -12.47
N LEU A 183 -3.23 4.33 -12.35
CA LEU A 183 -4.68 4.19 -12.23
C LEU A 183 -5.20 4.58 -10.84
N LEU A 184 -4.38 4.47 -9.78
CA LEU A 184 -4.79 4.81 -8.42
C LEU A 184 -5.09 6.30 -8.26
N THR A 185 -6.13 6.62 -7.47
CA THR A 185 -6.33 7.96 -6.91
C THR A 185 -5.19 8.32 -5.97
N ASP A 186 -5.00 9.61 -5.66
CA ASP A 186 -3.92 10.06 -4.75
C ASP A 186 -4.08 9.48 -3.33
N ASP A 187 -5.30 9.18 -2.91
CA ASP A 187 -5.63 8.48 -1.67
C ASP A 187 -5.90 6.98 -1.86
N GLY A 188 -5.49 6.43 -3.01
CA GLY A 188 -5.63 5.01 -3.35
C GLY A 188 -4.58 4.12 -2.71
N THR A 189 -4.91 2.83 -2.63
CA THR A 189 -4.08 1.81 -1.97
C THR A 189 -3.99 0.56 -2.84
N ILE A 190 -2.81 -0.03 -2.89
CA ILE A 190 -2.59 -1.34 -3.51
C ILE A 190 -2.26 -2.40 -2.46
N PHE A 191 -2.84 -3.58 -2.63
CA PHE A 191 -2.65 -4.78 -1.83
C PHE A 191 -2.10 -5.88 -2.73
N ILE A 192 -1.02 -6.53 -2.32
CA ILE A 192 -0.32 -7.53 -3.14
C ILE A 192 -0.05 -8.77 -2.31
N SER A 193 -0.68 -9.89 -2.66
CA SER A 193 -0.38 -11.19 -2.06
C SER A 193 0.95 -11.72 -2.60
N ILE A 194 1.76 -12.31 -1.73
CA ILE A 194 3.07 -12.88 -2.11
C ILE A 194 3.57 -13.85 -1.03
N ASP A 195 4.48 -14.74 -1.40
CA ASP A 195 5.14 -15.65 -0.47
C ASP A 195 6.59 -15.25 -0.13
N ASP A 196 7.25 -16.11 0.67
CA ASP A 196 8.62 -15.90 1.14
C ASP A 196 9.65 -15.77 0.00
N LYS A 197 9.37 -16.33 -1.21
CA LYS A 197 10.34 -16.34 -2.32
C LYS A 197 10.58 -14.95 -2.91
N GLU A 198 9.51 -14.19 -3.12
CA GLU A 198 9.60 -12.92 -3.84
C GLU A 198 9.21 -11.69 -3.00
N VAL A 199 8.79 -11.85 -1.74
CA VAL A 199 8.39 -10.70 -0.90
C VAL A 199 9.48 -9.62 -0.79
N SER A 200 10.74 -10.00 -0.70
CA SER A 200 11.86 -9.05 -0.59
C SER A 200 12.10 -8.29 -1.89
N ASN A 201 12.02 -8.97 -3.04
CA ASN A 201 12.16 -8.35 -4.35
C ASN A 201 10.95 -7.46 -4.66
N LEU A 202 9.74 -7.95 -4.36
CA LEU A 202 8.51 -7.17 -4.51
C LEU A 202 8.54 -5.90 -3.69
N LYS A 203 8.96 -5.97 -2.43
CA LYS A 203 9.08 -4.79 -1.58
C LYS A 203 10.00 -3.76 -2.19
N LYS A 204 11.19 -4.15 -2.67
CA LYS A 204 12.17 -3.22 -3.27
C LYS A 204 11.64 -2.54 -4.54
N ILE A 205 10.98 -3.27 -5.44
CA ILE A 205 10.41 -2.65 -6.63
C ILE A 205 9.19 -1.76 -6.29
N CYS A 206 8.44 -2.09 -5.26
CA CYS A 206 7.36 -1.24 -4.77
C CYS A 206 7.89 0.02 -4.08
N ASP A 207 8.96 -0.07 -3.29
CA ASP A 207 9.64 1.10 -2.70
C ASP A 207 10.11 2.07 -3.82
N GLU A 208 10.67 1.55 -4.91
CA GLU A 208 11.07 2.37 -6.06
C GLU A 208 9.88 2.98 -6.81
N ILE A 209 8.82 2.21 -7.03
CA ILE A 209 7.67 2.66 -7.82
C ILE A 209 6.78 3.60 -7.02
N PHE A 210 6.41 3.24 -5.80
CA PHE A 210 5.46 3.99 -4.97
C PHE A 210 6.14 5.02 -4.06
N GLY A 211 7.41 4.80 -3.71
CA GLY A 211 8.16 5.49 -2.67
C GLY A 211 8.13 4.70 -1.35
N ASP A 212 9.23 4.61 -0.65
CA ASP A 212 9.37 3.92 0.64
C ASP A 212 8.49 4.55 1.74
N ASP A 213 8.33 5.88 1.76
CA ASP A 213 7.42 6.61 2.64
C ASP A 213 5.93 6.24 2.42
N ASN A 214 5.60 5.61 1.31
CA ASN A 214 4.26 5.16 0.99
C ASN A 214 4.00 3.69 1.36
N PHE A 215 5.00 3.01 1.92
CA PHE A 215 4.83 1.69 2.51
C PHE A 215 3.92 1.78 3.74
N ILE A 216 2.90 0.92 3.80
CA ILE A 216 1.97 0.88 4.93
C ILE A 216 2.30 -0.29 5.85
N ASN A 217 2.30 -1.51 5.28
CA ASN A 217 2.54 -2.73 6.07
C ASN A 217 2.86 -3.94 5.17
N CYS A 218 3.49 -4.92 5.78
CA CYS A 218 3.61 -6.29 5.26
C CYS A 218 2.96 -7.23 6.27
N VAL A 219 1.69 -7.59 6.03
CA VAL A 219 0.90 -8.41 6.92
C VAL A 219 1.21 -9.88 6.68
N ALA A 220 1.60 -10.61 7.71
CA ALA A 220 1.72 -12.06 7.64
C ALA A 220 0.33 -12.70 7.76
N VAL A 221 -0.06 -13.48 6.76
CA VAL A 221 -1.33 -14.18 6.69
C VAL A 221 -1.11 -15.66 6.99
N LYS A 222 -1.77 -16.18 8.02
CA LYS A 222 -1.73 -17.60 8.35
C LYS A 222 -2.59 -18.37 7.36
N MET A 223 -1.96 -19.21 6.55
CA MET A 223 -2.63 -19.97 5.48
C MET A 223 -3.08 -21.35 5.93
N SER A 224 -2.44 -21.92 6.95
CA SER A 224 -2.76 -23.29 7.38
C SER A 224 -2.20 -23.59 8.76
N GLU A 225 -2.68 -24.67 9.34
CA GLU A 225 -2.13 -25.26 10.56
C GLU A 225 -0.93 -26.18 10.29
N ALA A 226 -0.07 -26.32 11.30
CA ALA A 226 1.03 -27.28 11.29
C ALA A 226 0.48 -28.70 11.56
N SER A 227 -0.17 -29.32 10.57
CA SER A 227 -0.81 -30.62 10.69
C SER A 227 -0.69 -31.47 9.42
N GLY A 228 -0.88 -32.78 9.56
CA GLY A 228 -0.95 -33.73 8.45
C GLY A 228 0.30 -33.77 7.58
N ASN A 229 0.13 -33.87 6.27
CA ASN A 229 1.21 -34.00 5.30
C ASN A 229 2.24 -32.87 5.32
N LYS A 230 1.88 -31.69 5.85
CA LYS A 230 2.82 -30.55 6.00
C LYS A 230 3.90 -30.81 7.05
N MET A 231 3.65 -31.72 8.00
CA MET A 231 4.59 -32.14 9.02
C MET A 231 5.49 -33.33 8.59
N ALA A 232 5.17 -33.95 7.47
CA ALA A 232 5.93 -35.13 6.99
C ALA A 232 7.43 -34.85 6.70
N HIS A 233 7.81 -33.61 6.56
CA HIS A 233 9.18 -33.18 6.27
C HIS A 233 9.76 -32.23 7.33
N VAL A 234 9.16 -32.18 8.53
CA VAL A 234 9.59 -31.26 9.61
C VAL A 234 11.04 -31.43 10.02
N GLU A 235 11.57 -32.64 9.91
CA GLU A 235 12.99 -32.96 10.21
C GLU A 235 13.97 -32.29 9.24
N LYS A 236 13.52 -31.98 8.01
CA LYS A 236 14.37 -31.38 6.96
C LYS A 236 14.12 -29.90 6.75
N ARG A 237 12.92 -29.41 7.09
CA ARG A 237 12.54 -28.00 6.91
C ARG A 237 11.38 -27.62 7.82
N LEU A 238 11.35 -26.37 8.25
CA LEU A 238 10.18 -25.83 8.92
C LEU A 238 8.98 -25.75 7.95
N PRO A 239 7.76 -26.09 8.41
CA PRO A 239 6.57 -26.02 7.57
C PRO A 239 6.28 -24.57 7.16
N LYS A 240 5.93 -24.37 5.88
CA LYS A 240 5.49 -23.09 5.35
C LYS A 240 4.00 -22.91 5.67
N LEU A 241 3.68 -22.03 6.62
CA LEU A 241 2.34 -21.84 7.15
C LEU A 241 1.77 -20.45 6.86
N LYS A 242 2.57 -19.56 6.27
CA LYS A 242 2.22 -18.16 6.07
C LYS A 242 2.50 -17.72 4.64
N GLU A 243 1.80 -16.67 4.27
CA GLU A 243 2.05 -15.81 3.13
C GLU A 243 2.01 -14.36 3.59
N TYR A 244 2.20 -13.41 2.67
CA TYR A 244 2.23 -12.01 3.00
C TYR A 244 1.23 -11.22 2.15
N LEU A 245 0.72 -10.16 2.75
CA LEU A 245 -0.02 -9.12 2.06
C LEU A 245 0.79 -7.82 2.18
N LEU A 246 1.39 -7.40 1.08
CA LEU A 246 2.16 -6.18 0.99
C LEU A 246 1.23 -5.02 0.62
N ILE A 247 1.32 -3.89 1.35
CA ILE A 247 0.37 -2.79 1.25
C ILE A 247 1.11 -1.48 1.04
N TYR A 248 0.76 -0.75 -0.03
CA TYR A 248 1.26 0.58 -0.35
C TYR A 248 0.11 1.56 -0.62
N LYS A 249 0.26 2.80 -0.20
CA LYS A 249 -0.57 3.93 -0.66
C LYS A 249 0.09 4.62 -1.85
N LYS A 250 -0.69 5.38 -2.64
CA LYS A 250 -0.10 6.21 -3.71
C LYS A 250 0.53 7.48 -3.15
N ARG A 251 -0.16 8.22 -2.29
CA ARG A 251 0.31 9.44 -1.60
C ARG A 251 -0.29 9.56 -0.21
N ASN A 252 -1.56 9.91 -0.12
CA ASN A 252 -2.28 10.12 1.13
C ASN A 252 -3.29 9.00 1.34
N ASN A 253 -3.35 8.42 2.53
CA ASN A 253 -4.37 7.44 2.86
C ASN A 253 -4.92 7.67 4.26
N LYS A 254 -6.21 7.38 4.41
CA LYS A 254 -6.90 7.40 5.70
C LYS A 254 -7.75 6.15 5.81
N PHE A 255 -7.31 5.20 6.63
CA PHE A 255 -8.09 4.02 6.91
C PHE A 255 -9.20 4.31 7.91
N ASN A 256 -10.36 3.74 7.68
CA ASN A 256 -11.43 3.76 8.68
C ASN A 256 -11.06 2.86 9.85
N LYS A 257 -11.41 3.28 11.06
CA LYS A 257 -11.23 2.45 12.24
C LYS A 257 -12.17 1.23 12.15
N ILE A 258 -11.60 0.04 12.13
CA ILE A 258 -12.35 -1.20 12.20
C ILE A 258 -12.60 -1.51 13.67
N LYS A 259 -13.88 -1.58 14.06
CA LYS A 259 -14.27 -2.02 15.39
C LYS A 259 -14.49 -3.53 15.35
N ILE A 260 -13.62 -4.27 16.00
CA ILE A 260 -13.77 -5.73 16.16
C ILE A 260 -14.43 -5.98 17.49
N LYS A 261 -15.59 -6.67 17.47
CA LYS A 261 -16.25 -7.13 18.69
C LYS A 261 -15.41 -8.25 19.29
N LYS A 262 -14.89 -8.04 20.50
CA LYS A 262 -14.22 -9.09 21.27
C LYS A 262 -15.27 -9.89 22.03
N ASN A 263 -15.12 -11.19 22.09
CA ASN A 263 -15.99 -12.09 22.86
C ASN A 263 -15.54 -12.20 24.32
N GLU A 264 -14.31 -11.76 24.61
CA GLU A 264 -13.72 -11.82 25.95
C GLU A 264 -13.11 -10.47 26.30
N TRP A 265 -13.07 -10.20 27.60
CA TRP A 265 -12.41 -9.01 28.14
C TRP A 265 -10.89 -9.15 28.01
N ASP A 266 -10.25 -8.06 27.67
CA ASP A 266 -8.79 -8.00 27.59
C ASP A 266 -8.23 -7.60 28.97
N ASP A 267 -7.56 -8.52 29.65
CA ASP A 267 -7.07 -8.35 31.02
C ASP A 267 -6.02 -7.23 31.18
N GLU A 268 -5.46 -6.73 30.10
CA GLU A 268 -4.64 -5.51 30.14
C GLU A 268 -5.44 -4.28 30.59
N TYR A 269 -6.78 -4.27 30.35
CA TYR A 269 -7.67 -3.20 30.78
C TYR A 269 -8.14 -3.46 32.21
N ASN A 270 -7.28 -3.12 33.18
CA ASN A 270 -7.42 -3.48 34.58
C ASN A 270 -7.48 -2.29 35.56
N ILE A 271 -7.50 -1.05 35.04
CA ILE A 271 -7.59 0.17 35.83
C ILE A 271 -8.97 0.79 35.65
N TYR A 272 -9.69 0.95 36.74
CA TYR A 272 -10.96 1.64 36.81
C TYR A 272 -10.76 3.08 37.27
N LEU A 273 -11.38 4.02 36.58
CA LEU A 273 -11.35 5.44 36.92
C LEU A 273 -12.61 5.81 37.73
N GLU A 274 -12.44 6.02 39.04
CA GLU A 274 -13.46 6.53 39.90
C GLU A 274 -13.74 8.00 39.58
N ASN A 275 -14.97 8.49 39.80
CA ASN A 275 -15.37 9.87 39.48
C ASN A 275 -15.19 10.31 38.05
N PHE A 276 -15.16 9.36 37.09
CA PHE A 276 -15.04 9.59 35.66
C PHE A 276 -16.33 9.20 34.94
N THR A 277 -16.90 10.12 34.17
CA THR A 277 -18.17 9.95 33.46
C THR A 277 -17.99 9.72 31.95
N GLU A 278 -19.05 9.28 31.26
CA GLU A 278 -19.05 9.19 29.79
C GLU A 278 -18.89 10.57 29.13
N MET A 279 -19.41 11.62 29.76
CA MET A 279 -19.22 12.99 29.25
C MET A 279 -17.75 13.43 29.33
N ASP A 280 -17.07 13.06 30.41
CA ASP A 280 -15.64 13.34 30.58
C ASP A 280 -14.82 12.65 29.46
N LYS A 281 -15.16 11.37 29.20
CA LYS A 281 -14.52 10.63 28.12
C LYS A 281 -14.74 11.30 26.76
N LYS A 282 -15.99 11.67 26.46
CA LYS A 282 -16.32 12.35 25.20
C LYS A 282 -15.56 13.67 25.07
N TYR A 283 -15.50 14.44 26.15
CA TYR A 283 -14.79 15.71 26.20
C TYR A 283 -13.28 15.53 25.98
N ILE A 284 -12.65 14.56 26.66
CA ILE A 284 -11.23 14.23 26.47
C ILE A 284 -10.96 13.78 25.03
N ASP A 285 -11.82 12.93 24.46
CA ASP A 285 -11.68 12.44 23.09
C ASP A 285 -11.77 13.58 22.05
N GLU A 286 -12.66 14.56 22.28
CA GLU A 286 -12.79 15.76 21.44
C GLU A 286 -11.58 16.69 21.60
N PHE A 287 -11.17 16.94 22.84
CA PHE A 287 -9.99 17.75 23.12
C PHE A 287 -8.73 17.15 22.52
N ALA A 288 -8.57 15.82 22.56
CA ALA A 288 -7.40 15.14 21.98
C ALA A 288 -7.30 15.31 20.46
N LYS A 289 -8.42 15.45 19.75
CA LYS A 289 -8.45 15.62 18.28
C LYS A 289 -8.04 17.02 17.83
N ASN A 290 -8.18 18.04 18.66
CA ASN A 290 -7.85 19.42 18.30
C ASN A 290 -6.32 19.62 18.29
N GLU A 291 -5.77 20.11 17.21
CA GLU A 291 -4.32 20.41 17.08
C GLU A 291 -3.92 21.58 18.01
N ILE A 292 -4.77 22.59 18.08
CA ILE A 292 -4.56 23.77 18.96
C ILE A 292 -5.40 23.61 20.21
N LYS A 293 -4.76 23.62 21.39
CA LYS A 293 -5.43 23.47 22.70
C LYS A 293 -5.75 24.84 23.26
N SER A 294 -7.04 25.13 23.45
CA SER A 294 -7.48 26.37 24.11
C SER A 294 -7.16 26.35 25.61
N LYS A 295 -6.96 27.53 26.20
CA LYS A 295 -6.71 27.66 27.65
C LYS A 295 -7.87 27.10 28.47
N GLU A 296 -9.10 27.44 28.09
CA GLU A 296 -10.32 26.92 28.71
C GLU A 296 -10.43 25.39 28.63
N GLY A 297 -10.05 24.82 27.47
CA GLY A 297 -10.01 23.37 27.28
C GLY A 297 -8.99 22.69 28.20
N ILE A 298 -7.83 23.29 28.43
CA ILE A 298 -6.82 22.78 29.36
C ILE A 298 -7.33 22.82 30.78
N GLU A 299 -7.98 23.92 31.23
CA GLU A 299 -8.56 24.09 32.58
C GLU A 299 -9.62 23.03 32.83
N LYS A 300 -10.51 22.73 31.87
CA LYS A 300 -11.52 21.68 31.99
C LYS A 300 -10.92 20.28 32.10
N ILE A 301 -9.84 20.00 31.36
CA ILE A 301 -9.13 18.71 31.49
C ILE A 301 -8.45 18.59 32.87
N ASP A 302 -7.83 19.66 33.33
CA ASP A 302 -7.21 19.68 34.65
C ASP A 302 -8.27 19.48 35.78
N ASP A 303 -9.48 20.03 35.64
CA ASP A 303 -10.60 19.75 36.53
C ASP A 303 -10.98 18.26 36.56
N VAL A 304 -11.21 17.66 35.37
CA VAL A 304 -11.52 16.23 35.29
C VAL A 304 -10.43 15.39 35.94
N LEU A 305 -9.16 15.66 35.63
CA LEU A 305 -8.02 14.90 36.15
C LEU A 305 -7.83 15.07 37.67
N SER A 306 -8.24 16.20 38.24
CA SER A 306 -8.11 16.49 39.67
C SER A 306 -9.01 15.63 40.54
N ARG A 307 -10.19 15.21 40.04
CA ARG A 307 -11.20 14.44 40.75
C ARG A 307 -11.20 12.95 40.46
N VAL A 308 -10.45 12.52 39.41
CA VAL A 308 -10.40 11.12 39.00
C VAL A 308 -9.38 10.36 39.85
N GLU A 309 -9.82 9.24 40.43
CA GLU A 309 -8.97 8.30 41.14
C GLU A 309 -8.86 6.98 40.39
N ALA A 310 -7.66 6.44 40.34
CA ALA A 310 -7.38 5.17 39.68
C ALA A 310 -7.42 4.02 40.72
N LYS A 311 -8.30 3.05 40.47
CA LYS A 311 -8.41 1.82 41.28
C LYS A 311 -8.19 0.60 40.37
N SER A 312 -7.82 -0.54 40.92
CA SER A 312 -7.84 -1.77 40.12
C SER A 312 -9.28 -2.22 39.88
N VAL A 313 -9.55 -2.74 38.67
CA VAL A 313 -10.88 -3.32 38.35
C VAL A 313 -11.25 -4.40 39.35
N SER A 314 -10.31 -5.26 39.73
CA SER A 314 -10.54 -6.31 40.72
C SER A 314 -10.91 -5.79 42.12
N SER A 315 -10.32 -4.67 42.55
CA SER A 315 -10.72 -4.02 43.83
C SER A 315 -12.13 -3.45 43.74
N LYS A 316 -12.48 -2.83 42.62
CA LYS A 316 -13.82 -2.26 42.41
C LYS A 316 -14.92 -3.32 42.33
N LEU A 317 -14.65 -4.43 41.63
CA LEU A 317 -15.56 -5.58 41.58
C LEU A 317 -15.84 -6.16 42.99
N LYS A 318 -14.81 -6.27 43.83
CA LYS A 318 -14.95 -6.71 45.22
C LYS A 318 -15.75 -5.71 46.08
N GLU A 319 -15.43 -4.41 45.93
CA GLU A 319 -16.14 -3.33 46.65
C GLU A 319 -17.66 -3.35 46.35
N LEU A 320 -18.03 -3.63 45.09
CA LEU A 320 -19.41 -3.68 44.61
C LEU A 320 -20.08 -5.05 44.78
N GLY A 321 -19.36 -6.09 45.21
CA GLY A 321 -19.90 -7.43 45.38
C GLY A 321 -20.34 -8.10 44.06
N ILE A 322 -19.72 -7.74 42.93
CA ILE A 322 -20.08 -8.29 41.62
C ILE A 322 -19.62 -9.75 41.54
N SER A 323 -20.55 -10.65 41.21
CA SER A 323 -20.25 -12.07 41.00
C SER A 323 -19.46 -12.31 39.70
N LYS A 324 -18.73 -13.42 39.63
CA LYS A 324 -17.97 -13.80 38.43
C LYS A 324 -18.82 -13.91 37.15
N GLU A 325 -20.08 -14.33 37.31
CA GLU A 325 -21.04 -14.46 36.20
C GLU A 325 -21.41 -13.09 35.60
N ASN A 326 -21.47 -12.05 36.41
CA ASN A 326 -21.86 -10.68 36.01
C ASN A 326 -20.66 -9.77 35.78
N GLU A 327 -19.46 -10.27 35.96
CA GLU A 327 -18.21 -9.49 35.81
C GLU A 327 -18.03 -8.91 34.40
N LEU A 328 -18.29 -9.72 33.35
CA LEU A 328 -18.12 -9.30 31.97
C LEU A 328 -19.12 -8.19 31.60
N ASP A 329 -20.37 -8.36 31.94
CA ASP A 329 -21.42 -7.37 31.66
C ASP A 329 -21.13 -6.05 32.37
N TRP A 330 -20.73 -6.12 33.63
CA TRP A 330 -20.33 -4.92 34.39
C TRP A 330 -19.11 -4.23 33.76
N LYS A 331 -18.09 -4.97 33.30
CA LYS A 331 -16.92 -4.41 32.58
C LYS A 331 -17.32 -3.75 31.27
N ILE A 332 -18.26 -4.33 30.54
CA ILE A 332 -18.77 -3.77 29.29
C ILE A 332 -19.51 -2.46 29.55
N GLU A 333 -20.40 -2.42 30.51
CA GLU A 333 -21.14 -1.20 30.92
C GLU A 333 -20.22 -0.08 31.37
N ASN A 334 -19.12 -0.43 32.05
CA ASN A 334 -18.13 0.51 32.57
C ASN A 334 -16.91 0.71 31.64
N SER A 335 -16.95 0.21 30.42
CA SER A 335 -15.82 0.24 29.50
C SER A 335 -15.29 1.65 29.16
N TYR A 336 -16.12 2.67 29.25
CA TYR A 336 -15.74 4.08 29.06
C TYR A 336 -14.74 4.59 30.09
N ARG A 337 -14.70 4.02 31.29
CA ARG A 337 -13.83 4.39 32.41
C ARG A 337 -12.87 3.27 32.87
N ILE A 338 -12.78 2.18 32.10
CA ILE A 338 -11.75 1.16 32.31
C ILE A 338 -10.63 1.35 31.32
N CYS A 339 -9.40 1.47 31.77
CA CYS A 339 -8.23 1.72 30.96
C CYS A 339 -7.08 0.78 31.32
N ARG A 340 -6.02 0.83 30.50
CA ARG A 340 -4.75 0.15 30.76
C ARG A 340 -3.63 1.18 30.92
N THR A 341 -2.57 0.79 31.62
CA THR A 341 -1.34 1.57 31.64
C THR A 341 -0.64 1.42 30.31
N ALA A 342 -0.30 2.54 29.67
CA ALA A 342 0.59 2.56 28.51
C ALA A 342 2.00 2.94 28.97
N ALA A 343 2.97 2.09 28.72
CA ALA A 343 4.38 2.41 28.93
C ALA A 343 4.86 3.36 27.82
N SER A 344 4.74 4.67 28.04
CA SER A 344 5.28 5.70 27.16
C SER A 344 6.34 6.50 27.91
N THR A 345 7.60 6.29 27.58
CA THR A 345 8.73 7.02 28.15
C THR A 345 8.65 8.53 27.89
N SER A 346 8.14 8.94 26.73
CA SER A 346 7.94 10.34 26.35
C SER A 346 6.83 11.00 27.18
N VAL A 347 5.69 10.33 27.38
CA VAL A 347 4.57 10.85 28.20
C VAL A 347 4.99 10.92 29.67
N LYS A 348 5.70 9.90 30.17
CA LYS A 348 6.24 9.90 31.53
C LYS A 348 7.18 11.07 31.77
N LYS A 349 8.12 11.30 30.86
CA LYS A 349 9.07 12.43 30.94
C LYS A 349 8.33 13.78 30.98
N LEU A 350 7.34 13.97 30.12
CA LEU A 350 6.51 15.18 30.09
C LEU A 350 5.71 15.39 31.38
N ALA A 351 5.15 14.32 31.94
CA ALA A 351 4.42 14.34 33.19
C ALA A 351 5.34 14.70 34.39
N ASP A 352 6.55 14.11 34.42
CA ASP A 352 7.53 14.39 35.47
C ASP A 352 8.07 15.83 35.39
N GLU A 353 8.27 16.37 34.20
CA GLU A 353 8.64 17.79 33.99
C GLU A 353 7.53 18.75 34.47
N LYS A 354 6.25 18.45 34.20
CA LYS A 354 5.10 19.24 34.68
C LYS A 354 4.95 19.17 36.18
N ARG A 355 5.17 18.01 36.81
CA ARG A 355 5.12 17.85 38.28
C ARG A 355 6.21 18.69 38.94
N LYS A 356 7.45 18.69 38.39
CA LYS A 356 8.56 19.54 38.89
C LYS A 356 8.28 21.04 38.77
N LYS A 357 7.51 21.47 37.75
CA LYS A 357 7.12 22.88 37.59
C LYS A 357 5.98 23.31 38.51
N LYS A 358 5.11 22.37 38.97
CA LYS A 358 4.05 22.67 39.97
C LYS A 358 4.58 22.69 41.42
N GLN A 359 5.80 22.20 41.67
CA GLN A 359 6.47 22.22 42.98
C GLN A 359 7.42 23.40 43.19
N LYS A 360 7.57 24.26 42.17
CA LYS A 360 8.22 25.59 42.22
C LYS A 360 7.16 26.67 42.08
#